data_42d81357f9fbbfa61e1f37a72f0606f0
#
_entry.id   42d81357f9fbbfa61e1f37a72f0606f0
#
_cell.length_a   1.000
_cell.length_b   1.000
_cell.length_c   1.000
_cell.angle_alpha   90.00
_cell.angle_beta   90.00
_cell.angle_gamma   90.00
#
_symmetry.space_group_name_H-M   'P 1'
#
loop_
_entity.id
_entity.type
_entity.pdbx_description
1 polymer ?
#
loop_
_entity_poly.entity_id
_entity_poly.type
_entity_poly.pdbx_seq_one_letter_code
_entity_poly.pdbx_strand_id
1 'polypeptide(L)'
;MAKNSNFKVRPWCPFCGQEVDPPTEPLKRKIDEFKVGNCQCGAVYTSDPTGFNVGAAMVECMIYACDENPDLAWELVAEDDFIDDRIDNYDEVTHQVYELKNVDGRRVAGVLYFIRLTRDLADLSKRLKHHKEKTDEMISKPASKLVIPPMEPVRDPKRKKKRADKSEIKKLVFSGNIDALVDFCFDEQKTLRFMLRLLYDPDEDKRWFCAHVIGQVCARLSTRKPGVVSDLLHRMFESCTDSASTHWGLLEAIGSIIAARADIFGGFARHLLMYRGVAASRVQVLWAMGTIAETSPEVVRNTPIYSVFSYVDHTEPITRGQAIRLFGRINAVELKSKIEEQVNDSAPLIVYEKGLPVHTTVGRLAQEALALMTE
;
A
#
# COMPACT_ATOMS: atom_id res chain seq x y z
N MET A 1 25.21 -10.75 -45.18
CA MET A 1 24.89 -9.90 -44.02
C MET A 1 23.46 -9.46 -44.15
N ALA A 2 22.55 -10.11 -43.42
CA ALA A 2 21.14 -9.73 -43.42
C ALA A 2 21.04 -8.41 -42.63
N LYS A 3 20.56 -7.34 -43.26
CA LYS A 3 20.17 -6.11 -42.58
C LYS A 3 19.00 -6.47 -41.67
N ASN A 4 19.24 -6.51 -40.36
CA ASN A 4 18.16 -6.52 -39.39
C ASN A 4 17.35 -5.23 -39.62
N SER A 5 16.26 -5.31 -40.35
CA SER A 5 15.29 -4.23 -40.46
C SER A 5 14.58 -4.15 -39.11
N ASN A 6 15.01 -3.21 -38.28
CA ASN A 6 14.34 -2.89 -37.04
C ASN A 6 12.96 -2.32 -37.40
N PHE A 7 11.91 -3.10 -37.22
CA PHE A 7 10.55 -2.62 -37.46
C PHE A 7 10.26 -1.48 -36.49
N LYS A 8 9.78 -0.37 -37.03
CA LYS A 8 9.34 0.80 -36.29
C LYS A 8 7.93 1.16 -36.73
N VAL A 9 7.09 1.46 -35.77
CA VAL A 9 5.70 1.85 -36.00
C VAL A 9 5.37 3.10 -35.20
N ARG A 10 4.37 3.85 -35.65
CA ARG A 10 3.83 4.92 -34.82
C ARG A 10 3.14 4.34 -33.62
N PRO A 11 3.20 5.00 -32.45
CA PRO A 11 2.49 4.51 -31.28
C PRO A 11 0.98 4.56 -31.49
N TRP A 12 0.29 3.59 -30.89
CA TRP A 12 -1.16 3.42 -30.99
C TRP A 12 -1.78 3.32 -29.60
N CYS A 13 -3.07 3.62 -29.50
CA CYS A 13 -3.81 3.37 -28.29
C CYS A 13 -4.11 1.85 -28.14
N PRO A 14 -3.71 1.20 -27.03
CA PRO A 14 -3.94 -0.23 -26.85
C PRO A 14 -5.43 -0.60 -26.75
N PHE A 15 -6.29 0.37 -26.41
CA PHE A 15 -7.72 0.13 -26.23
C PHE A 15 -8.56 0.25 -27.51
N CYS A 16 -8.12 1.02 -28.50
CA CYS A 16 -8.87 1.23 -29.73
C CYS A 16 -8.06 1.04 -31.02
N GLY A 17 -6.74 0.86 -30.93
CA GLY A 17 -5.84 0.64 -32.05
C GLY A 17 -5.52 1.88 -32.89
N GLN A 18 -6.07 3.06 -32.58
CA GLN A 18 -5.78 4.29 -33.32
C GLN A 18 -4.39 4.84 -32.99
N GLU A 19 -3.72 5.42 -33.98
CA GLU A 19 -2.47 6.15 -33.76
C GLU A 19 -2.72 7.30 -32.76
N VAL A 20 -1.74 7.55 -31.88
CA VAL A 20 -1.77 8.65 -30.92
C VAL A 20 -0.76 9.72 -31.27
N ASP A 21 -1.04 10.96 -30.91
CA ASP A 21 -0.16 12.10 -31.12
C ASP A 21 1.01 12.10 -30.14
N PRO A 22 2.10 12.85 -30.42
CA PRO A 22 3.17 13.06 -29.45
C PRO A 22 2.64 13.65 -28.15
N PRO A 23 2.98 13.07 -26.99
CA PRO A 23 2.57 13.64 -25.70
C PRO A 23 3.20 15.03 -25.53
N THR A 24 2.43 15.94 -24.94
CA THR A 24 2.79 17.34 -24.73
C THR A 24 2.79 17.67 -23.25
N GLU A 25 3.42 18.76 -22.87
CA GLU A 25 3.40 19.24 -21.49
C GLU A 25 2.01 19.75 -21.11
N PRO A 26 1.45 19.35 -19.96
CA PRO A 26 0.13 19.78 -19.52
C PRO A 26 0.09 21.28 -19.26
N LEU A 27 -0.97 21.94 -19.72
CA LEU A 27 -1.10 23.42 -19.66
C LEU A 27 -1.27 23.99 -18.24
N LYS A 28 -1.69 23.17 -17.27
CA LYS A 28 -2.10 23.63 -15.93
C LYS A 28 -1.11 23.33 -14.81
N ARG A 29 -0.08 22.51 -15.04
CA ARG A 29 0.87 22.08 -14.00
C ARG A 29 2.10 22.97 -13.92
N LYS A 30 2.56 23.23 -12.70
CA LYS A 30 3.77 24.04 -12.44
C LYS A 30 5.06 23.22 -12.45
N ILE A 31 4.99 21.90 -12.24
CA ILE A 31 6.14 20.96 -12.22
C ILE A 31 5.62 19.69 -12.88
N ASP A 32 5.95 19.52 -14.15
CA ASP A 32 5.53 18.34 -14.93
C ASP A 32 6.73 17.44 -15.12
N GLU A 33 6.65 16.25 -14.54
CA GLU A 33 7.67 15.22 -14.74
C GLU A 33 7.44 14.43 -16.03
N PHE A 34 6.18 14.31 -16.48
CA PHE A 34 5.81 13.51 -17.65
C PHE A 34 4.91 14.28 -18.60
N LYS A 35 5.18 14.13 -19.89
CA LYS A 35 4.29 14.61 -20.95
C LYS A 35 3.04 13.74 -21.03
N VAL A 36 1.92 14.34 -21.38
CA VAL A 36 0.60 13.72 -21.41
C VAL A 36 -0.04 13.87 -22.79
N GLY A 37 -1.00 13.00 -23.09
CA GLY A 37 -1.79 13.09 -24.31
C GLY A 37 -3.14 12.38 -24.14
N ASN A 38 -4.02 12.60 -25.12
CA ASN A 38 -5.39 12.08 -25.14
C ASN A 38 -5.62 11.31 -26.43
N CYS A 39 -6.29 10.18 -26.33
CA CYS A 39 -6.81 9.43 -27.47
C CYS A 39 -8.29 9.78 -27.71
N GLN A 40 -8.74 9.74 -28.96
CA GLN A 40 -10.15 9.98 -29.31
C GLN A 40 -11.14 9.01 -28.63
N CYS A 41 -10.67 7.83 -28.18
CA CYS A 41 -11.51 6.86 -27.44
C CYS A 41 -11.70 7.23 -25.95
N GLY A 42 -11.17 8.36 -25.51
CA GLY A 42 -11.23 8.81 -24.11
C GLY A 42 -10.10 8.26 -23.23
N ALA A 43 -9.17 7.48 -23.79
CA ALA A 43 -7.97 7.10 -23.06
C ALA A 43 -7.00 8.27 -22.95
N VAL A 44 -6.32 8.38 -21.84
CA VAL A 44 -5.20 9.33 -21.64
C VAL A 44 -3.89 8.54 -21.54
N TYR A 45 -2.77 9.20 -21.81
CA TYR A 45 -1.47 8.54 -21.71
C TYR A 45 -0.40 9.51 -21.26
N THR A 46 0.65 8.95 -20.64
CA THR A 46 1.85 9.65 -20.21
C THR A 46 3.08 8.99 -20.81
N SER A 47 4.17 9.78 -20.99
CA SER A 47 5.44 9.30 -21.50
C SER A 47 6.50 9.29 -20.42
N ASP A 48 7.03 8.10 -20.08
CA ASP A 48 8.31 7.98 -19.38
C ASP A 48 9.42 7.69 -20.41
N PRO A 49 10.26 8.67 -20.78
CA PRO A 49 11.29 8.48 -21.81
C PRO A 49 12.42 7.54 -21.36
N THR A 50 12.52 7.25 -20.07
CA THR A 50 13.57 6.42 -19.48
C THR A 50 13.17 4.97 -19.28
N GLY A 51 11.88 4.70 -19.09
CA GLY A 51 11.32 3.41 -18.73
C GLY A 51 11.65 2.96 -17.30
N PHE A 52 12.20 3.84 -16.46
CA PHE A 52 12.52 3.56 -15.06
C PHE A 52 11.49 4.11 -14.07
N ASN A 53 10.66 5.06 -14.50
CA ASN A 53 9.70 5.76 -13.65
C ASN A 53 8.25 5.42 -14.02
N VAL A 54 8.00 4.23 -14.54
CA VAL A 54 6.67 3.80 -15.02
C VAL A 54 5.60 3.92 -13.92
N GLY A 55 5.95 3.66 -12.66
CA GLY A 55 5.03 3.83 -11.53
C GLY A 55 4.62 5.29 -11.31
N ALA A 56 5.56 6.23 -11.43
CA ALA A 56 5.26 7.67 -11.34
C ALA A 56 4.45 8.12 -12.56
N ALA A 57 4.78 7.65 -13.76
CA ALA A 57 4.03 7.92 -14.98
C ALA A 57 2.57 7.40 -14.88
N MET A 58 2.36 6.23 -14.28
CA MET A 58 1.02 5.69 -13.99
C MET A 58 0.21 6.62 -13.09
N VAL A 59 0.81 7.08 -11.99
CA VAL A 59 0.15 8.00 -11.04
C VAL A 59 -0.22 9.31 -11.73
N GLU A 60 0.70 9.89 -12.49
CA GLU A 60 0.46 11.09 -13.28
C GLU A 60 -0.67 10.90 -14.30
N CYS A 61 -0.64 9.77 -15.03
CA CYS A 61 -1.68 9.40 -15.98
C CYS A 61 -3.06 9.30 -15.32
N MET A 62 -3.13 8.71 -14.12
CA MET A 62 -4.37 8.55 -13.35
C MET A 62 -4.92 9.90 -12.88
N ILE A 63 -4.05 10.79 -12.37
CA ILE A 63 -4.44 12.15 -11.98
C ILE A 63 -4.94 12.93 -13.19
N TYR A 64 -4.27 12.81 -14.33
CA TYR A 64 -4.67 13.47 -15.57
C TYR A 64 -6.00 12.91 -16.11
N ALA A 65 -6.23 11.60 -16.02
CA ALA A 65 -7.51 10.98 -16.35
C ALA A 65 -8.68 11.50 -15.51
N CYS A 66 -8.39 11.95 -14.28
CA CYS A 66 -9.34 12.52 -13.34
C CYS A 66 -9.46 14.06 -13.39
N ASP A 67 -9.11 14.67 -14.52
CA ASP A 67 -9.13 16.15 -14.71
C ASP A 67 -8.32 16.87 -13.62
N GLU A 68 -7.10 16.35 -13.35
CA GLU A 68 -6.16 16.85 -12.35
C GLU A 68 -6.68 16.84 -10.91
N ASN A 69 -7.60 15.93 -10.61
CA ASN A 69 -8.11 15.71 -9.26
C ASN A 69 -7.43 14.50 -8.60
N PRO A 70 -6.40 14.72 -7.76
CA PRO A 70 -5.68 13.63 -7.11
C PRO A 70 -6.55 12.85 -6.12
N ASP A 71 -7.48 13.51 -5.41
CA ASP A 71 -8.35 12.84 -4.46
C ASP A 71 -9.26 11.82 -5.16
N LEU A 72 -9.78 12.18 -6.33
CA LEU A 72 -10.57 11.26 -7.16
C LEU A 72 -9.69 10.14 -7.72
N ALA A 73 -8.51 10.47 -8.23
CA ALA A 73 -7.58 9.50 -8.80
C ALA A 73 -7.20 8.39 -7.79
N TRP A 74 -6.98 8.76 -6.55
CA TRP A 74 -6.61 7.81 -5.50
C TRP A 74 -7.77 6.92 -5.01
N GLU A 75 -9.01 7.26 -5.33
CA GLU A 75 -10.19 6.47 -4.96
C GLU A 75 -10.60 5.46 -6.05
N LEU A 76 -9.99 5.52 -7.24
CA LEU A 76 -10.29 4.61 -8.35
C LEU A 76 -9.77 3.19 -8.11
N VAL A 77 -10.55 2.22 -8.51
CA VAL A 77 -10.23 0.79 -8.43
C VAL A 77 -9.93 0.26 -9.83
N ALA A 78 -8.76 -0.37 -9.97
CA ALA A 78 -8.37 -1.01 -11.22
C ALA A 78 -9.40 -2.08 -11.65
N GLU A 79 -9.63 -2.21 -12.95
CA GLU A 79 -10.60 -3.10 -13.60
C GLU A 79 -12.07 -2.66 -13.44
N ASP A 80 -12.45 -2.06 -12.30
CA ASP A 80 -13.82 -1.56 -12.06
C ASP A 80 -14.03 -0.14 -12.61
N ASP A 81 -13.08 0.75 -12.33
CA ASP A 81 -13.20 2.19 -12.63
C ASP A 81 -12.32 2.61 -13.80
N PHE A 82 -11.24 1.91 -14.03
CA PHE A 82 -10.35 2.14 -15.15
C PHE A 82 -9.68 0.85 -15.60
N ILE A 83 -9.27 0.86 -16.85
CA ILE A 83 -8.36 -0.13 -17.43
C ILE A 83 -7.07 0.58 -17.81
N ASP A 84 -5.96 -0.13 -17.66
CA ASP A 84 -4.64 0.38 -17.99
C ASP A 84 -3.87 -0.58 -18.91
N ASP A 85 -2.94 -0.03 -19.66
CA ASP A 85 -2.01 -0.77 -20.50
C ASP A 85 -0.80 0.11 -20.83
N ARG A 86 0.25 -0.47 -21.42
CA ARG A 86 1.46 0.25 -21.76
C ARG A 86 2.08 -0.22 -23.07
N ILE A 87 2.82 0.68 -23.69
CA ILE A 87 3.65 0.39 -24.85
C ILE A 87 5.11 0.62 -24.46
N ASP A 88 5.88 -0.45 -24.51
CA ASP A 88 7.33 -0.42 -24.24
C ASP A 88 8.13 -0.04 -25.50
N ASN A 89 9.40 0.29 -25.32
CA ASN A 89 10.35 0.67 -26.37
C ASN A 89 9.90 1.87 -27.20
N TYR A 90 9.24 2.82 -26.55
CA TYR A 90 8.85 4.08 -27.16
C TYR A 90 10.01 5.08 -27.15
N ASP A 91 10.20 5.74 -28.28
CA ASP A 91 11.14 6.82 -28.45
C ASP A 91 10.40 8.16 -28.56
N GLU A 92 10.45 8.96 -27.51
CA GLU A 92 9.78 10.25 -27.46
C GLU A 92 10.30 11.25 -28.52
N VAL A 93 11.59 11.15 -28.89
CA VAL A 93 12.21 12.09 -29.86
C VAL A 93 11.69 11.85 -31.27
N THR A 94 11.56 10.58 -31.68
CA THR A 94 11.10 10.22 -33.03
C THR A 94 9.60 9.92 -33.08
N HIS A 95 8.95 9.85 -31.93
CA HIS A 95 7.56 9.42 -31.77
C HIS A 95 7.30 8.07 -32.45
N GLN A 96 8.14 7.07 -32.13
CA GLN A 96 8.06 5.73 -32.70
C GLN A 96 8.25 4.66 -31.63
N VAL A 97 7.66 3.51 -31.88
CA VAL A 97 7.82 2.27 -31.07
C VAL A 97 8.71 1.32 -31.86
N TYR A 98 9.66 0.72 -31.20
CA TYR A 98 10.63 -0.20 -31.78
C TYR A 98 10.46 -1.61 -31.24
N GLU A 99 10.72 -2.61 -32.08
CA GLU A 99 10.68 -4.02 -31.65
C GLU A 99 11.82 -4.34 -30.68
N LEU A 100 12.98 -3.73 -30.87
CA LEU A 100 14.18 -3.98 -30.08
C LEU A 100 14.54 -2.78 -29.21
N LYS A 101 15.03 -3.06 -28.00
CA LYS A 101 15.51 -2.02 -27.04
C LYS A 101 16.76 -1.29 -27.50
N ASN A 102 17.53 -1.82 -28.46
CA ASN A 102 18.72 -1.19 -29.00
C ASN A 102 18.55 -0.95 -30.50
N VAL A 103 18.59 0.30 -30.89
CA VAL A 103 18.43 0.78 -32.27
C VAL A 103 19.64 1.61 -32.63
N ASP A 104 20.41 1.16 -33.63
CA ASP A 104 21.60 1.86 -34.13
C ASP A 104 22.59 2.30 -33.03
N GLY A 105 22.79 1.43 -32.03
CA GLY A 105 23.69 1.69 -30.89
C GLY A 105 23.09 2.59 -29.79
N ARG A 106 21.84 3.04 -29.94
CA ARG A 106 21.10 3.80 -28.93
C ARG A 106 20.09 2.91 -28.23
N ARG A 107 20.02 3.00 -26.91
CA ARG A 107 18.99 2.31 -26.12
C ARG A 107 17.67 3.09 -26.20
N VAL A 108 16.61 2.39 -26.60
CA VAL A 108 15.23 2.87 -26.57
C VAL A 108 14.51 2.10 -25.47
N ALA A 109 14.21 2.76 -24.37
CA ALA A 109 13.61 2.12 -23.18
C ALA A 109 12.38 2.89 -22.69
N GLY A 110 11.96 3.95 -23.39
CA GLY A 110 10.79 4.72 -23.01
C GLY A 110 9.51 3.92 -23.04
N VAL A 111 8.52 4.38 -22.29
CA VAL A 111 7.21 3.75 -22.12
C VAL A 111 6.13 4.79 -22.30
N LEU A 112 5.09 4.46 -23.06
CA LEU A 112 3.81 5.16 -23.02
C LEU A 112 2.86 4.36 -22.11
N TYR A 113 2.38 4.98 -21.05
CA TYR A 113 1.43 4.39 -20.13
C TYR A 113 0.04 4.95 -20.38
N PHE A 114 -0.95 4.08 -20.53
CA PHE A 114 -2.32 4.43 -20.91
C PHE A 114 -3.30 4.10 -19.79
N ILE A 115 -4.26 4.98 -19.57
CA ILE A 115 -5.42 4.74 -18.70
C ILE A 115 -6.69 5.15 -19.46
N ARG A 116 -7.72 4.33 -19.37
CA ARG A 116 -9.06 4.67 -19.84
C ARG A 116 -10.07 4.41 -18.74
N LEU A 117 -10.79 5.45 -18.33
CA LEU A 117 -11.88 5.33 -17.39
C LEU A 117 -13.02 4.49 -18.01
N THR A 118 -13.65 3.65 -17.19
CA THR A 118 -14.78 2.80 -17.60
C THR A 118 -16.10 3.56 -17.62
N ARG A 119 -16.15 4.71 -16.94
CA ARG A 119 -17.33 5.59 -16.79
C ARG A 119 -16.92 7.06 -16.87
N ASP A 120 -17.90 7.93 -17.07
CA ASP A 120 -17.67 9.37 -17.03
C ASP A 120 -17.26 9.84 -15.63
N LEU A 121 -16.38 10.84 -15.58
CA LEU A 121 -15.89 11.46 -14.33
C LEU A 121 -17.01 11.93 -13.39
N ALA A 122 -18.11 12.44 -13.96
CA ALA A 122 -19.26 12.89 -13.19
C ALA A 122 -19.95 11.71 -12.46
N ASP A 123 -20.06 10.56 -13.12
CA ASP A 123 -20.68 9.36 -12.55
C ASP A 123 -19.77 8.69 -11.52
N LEU A 124 -18.44 8.64 -11.79
CA LEU A 124 -17.45 8.19 -10.83
C LEU A 124 -17.46 9.06 -9.57
N SER A 125 -17.46 10.38 -9.74
CA SER A 125 -17.50 11.34 -8.63
C SER A 125 -18.80 11.23 -7.80
N LYS A 126 -19.96 11.02 -8.42
CA LYS A 126 -21.24 10.81 -7.72
C LYS A 126 -21.24 9.47 -6.96
N ARG A 127 -20.76 8.40 -7.58
CA ARG A 127 -20.67 7.07 -6.94
C ARG A 127 -19.80 7.13 -5.69
N LEU A 128 -18.63 7.75 -5.79
CA LEU A 128 -17.70 7.87 -4.67
C LEU A 128 -18.25 8.76 -3.56
N LYS A 129 -18.94 9.88 -3.90
CA LYS A 129 -19.66 10.68 -2.91
C LYS A 129 -20.77 9.90 -2.22
N HIS A 130 -21.58 9.17 -2.97
CA HIS A 130 -22.66 8.36 -2.42
C HIS A 130 -22.16 7.19 -1.55
N HIS A 131 -21.02 6.59 -1.92
CA HIS A 131 -20.33 5.62 -1.08
C HIS A 131 -19.82 6.25 0.21
N LYS A 132 -19.24 7.43 0.13
CA LYS A 132 -18.74 8.18 1.28
C LYS A 132 -19.87 8.61 2.22
N GLU A 133 -20.98 9.13 1.68
CA GLU A 133 -22.18 9.51 2.43
C GLU A 133 -22.85 8.30 3.10
N LYS A 134 -23.02 7.17 2.39
CA LYS A 134 -23.52 5.93 3.00
C LYS A 134 -22.59 5.38 4.08
N THR A 135 -21.28 5.49 3.87
CA THR A 135 -20.28 5.06 4.86
C THR A 135 -20.33 5.99 6.09
N ASP A 136 -20.51 7.29 5.90
CA ASP A 136 -20.63 8.28 6.98
C ASP A 136 -21.96 8.17 7.74
N GLU A 137 -23.07 7.79 7.09
CA GLU A 137 -24.37 7.57 7.72
C GLU A 137 -24.45 6.23 8.47
N MET A 138 -23.77 5.18 7.99
CA MET A 138 -23.71 3.88 8.66
C MET A 138 -22.72 3.85 9.83
N ILE A 139 -21.86 4.84 9.95
CA ILE A 139 -20.93 4.99 11.07
C ILE A 139 -21.54 5.95 12.09
N SER A 140 -22.31 5.43 13.05
CA SER A 140 -22.23 5.99 14.40
C SER A 140 -20.76 5.84 14.81
N LYS A 141 -19.98 6.94 14.73
CA LYS A 141 -18.51 6.93 14.92
C LYS A 141 -18.15 6.16 16.19
N PRO A 142 -17.63 4.94 16.12
CA PRO A 142 -16.93 4.40 17.26
C PRO A 142 -15.75 5.37 17.47
N ALA A 143 -15.67 5.96 18.65
CA ALA A 143 -14.57 6.86 19.00
C ALA A 143 -13.25 6.13 18.66
N SER A 144 -12.41 6.74 17.86
CA SER A 144 -11.09 6.20 17.54
C SER A 144 -10.38 5.84 18.84
N LYS A 145 -10.00 4.58 18.99
CA LYS A 145 -9.26 4.09 20.16
C LYS A 145 -7.75 4.39 20.03
N LEU A 146 -7.37 5.16 19.03
CA LEU A 146 -5.97 5.49 18.76
C LEU A 146 -5.38 6.29 19.91
N VAL A 147 -4.37 5.75 20.57
CA VAL A 147 -3.60 6.42 21.59
C VAL A 147 -2.38 7.07 20.96
N ILE A 148 -2.44 8.39 20.78
CA ILE A 148 -1.32 9.16 20.22
C ILE A 148 -0.26 9.30 21.31
N PRO A 149 1.00 8.90 21.06
CA PRO A 149 2.08 9.06 22.05
C PRO A 149 2.36 10.54 22.32
N PRO A 150 2.75 10.90 23.54
CA PRO A 150 3.13 12.25 23.86
C PRO A 150 4.32 12.70 23.00
N MET A 151 4.40 14.01 22.75
CA MET A 151 5.49 14.58 21.96
C MET A 151 6.84 14.32 22.65
N GLU A 152 7.77 13.71 21.93
CA GLU A 152 9.11 13.46 22.45
C GLU A 152 9.82 14.78 22.83
N PRO A 153 10.59 14.80 23.92
CA PRO A 153 11.29 16.00 24.33
C PRO A 153 12.30 16.47 23.27
N VAL A 154 12.50 17.78 23.19
CA VAL A 154 13.57 18.35 22.35
C VAL A 154 14.92 17.97 22.96
N ARG A 155 15.77 17.36 22.15
CA ARG A 155 17.10 16.93 22.57
C ARG A 155 18.10 18.07 22.45
N ASP A 156 18.94 18.23 23.46
CA ASP A 156 20.02 19.20 23.44
C ASP A 156 20.97 18.92 22.26
N PRO A 157 21.17 19.89 21.34
CA PRO A 157 22.08 19.72 20.19
C PRO A 157 23.55 19.43 20.60
N LYS A 158 23.95 19.88 21.82
CA LYS A 158 25.32 19.74 22.34
C LYS A 158 25.57 18.38 23.03
N ARG A 159 24.51 17.58 23.26
CA ARG A 159 24.68 16.27 23.89
C ARG A 159 25.48 15.29 22.99
N LYS A 160 26.23 14.40 23.61
CA LYS A 160 26.94 13.34 22.90
C LYS A 160 25.91 12.40 22.25
N LYS A 161 25.93 12.32 20.91
CA LYS A 161 25.07 11.41 20.16
C LYS A 161 25.47 9.96 20.37
N LYS A 162 24.48 9.08 20.56
CA LYS A 162 24.69 7.63 20.61
C LYS A 162 24.96 7.13 19.18
N ARG A 163 25.94 6.22 19.03
CA ARG A 163 26.20 5.54 17.76
C ARG A 163 25.54 4.17 17.81
N ALA A 164 24.76 3.86 16.77
CA ALA A 164 24.08 2.58 16.68
C ALA A 164 25.10 1.46 16.36
N ASP A 165 25.18 0.47 17.24
CA ASP A 165 25.83 -0.81 16.97
C ASP A 165 24.77 -1.88 16.64
N LYS A 166 25.04 -2.70 15.61
CA LYS A 166 24.12 -3.73 15.14
C LYS A 166 23.74 -4.75 16.23
N SER A 167 24.72 -5.16 17.03
CA SER A 167 24.52 -6.14 18.11
C SER A 167 23.70 -5.56 19.25
N GLU A 168 23.98 -4.31 19.61
CA GLU A 168 23.24 -3.58 20.65
C GLU A 168 21.80 -3.36 20.24
N ILE A 169 21.56 -2.87 19.00
CA ILE A 169 20.19 -2.67 18.47
C ILE A 169 19.41 -3.99 18.48
N LYS A 170 20.03 -5.11 18.05
CA LYS A 170 19.41 -6.43 18.11
C LYS A 170 18.97 -6.80 19.54
N LYS A 171 19.83 -6.60 20.53
CA LYS A 171 19.49 -6.85 21.94
C LYS A 171 18.35 -5.98 22.44
N LEU A 172 18.37 -4.68 22.10
CA LEU A 172 17.31 -3.73 22.50
C LEU A 172 15.97 -4.07 21.87
N VAL A 173 15.94 -4.49 20.59
CA VAL A 173 14.71 -4.92 19.93
C VAL A 173 14.12 -6.13 20.65
N PHE A 174 14.89 -7.20 20.86
CA PHE A 174 14.36 -8.42 21.47
C PHE A 174 14.13 -8.32 22.99
N SER A 175 14.67 -7.29 23.66
CA SER A 175 14.28 -6.95 25.03
C SER A 175 13.08 -6.00 25.11
N GLY A 176 12.55 -5.52 23.98
CA GLY A 176 11.44 -4.57 23.94
C GLY A 176 11.78 -3.19 24.52
N ASN A 177 13.05 -2.79 24.53
CA ASN A 177 13.46 -1.50 25.12
C ASN A 177 13.21 -0.35 24.12
N ILE A 178 11.94 0.07 24.02
CA ILE A 178 11.48 1.10 23.12
C ILE A 178 12.17 2.45 23.40
N ASP A 179 12.35 2.83 24.67
CA ASP A 179 12.96 4.11 25.04
C ASP A 179 14.38 4.25 24.47
N ALA A 180 15.21 3.24 24.69
CA ALA A 180 16.58 3.24 24.17
C ALA A 180 16.61 3.25 22.63
N LEU A 181 15.72 2.49 21.97
CA LEU A 181 15.63 2.45 20.50
C LEU A 181 15.20 3.80 19.92
N VAL A 182 14.23 4.47 20.54
CA VAL A 182 13.80 5.82 20.15
C VAL A 182 14.97 6.80 20.27
N ASP A 183 15.73 6.74 21.35
CA ASP A 183 16.93 7.56 21.53
C ASP A 183 17.95 7.37 20.41
N PHE A 184 18.25 6.11 20.07
CA PHE A 184 19.14 5.79 18.97
C PHE A 184 18.62 6.29 17.62
N CYS A 185 17.30 6.16 17.36
CA CYS A 185 16.69 6.61 16.10
C CYS A 185 16.75 8.15 15.95
N PHE A 186 16.66 8.90 17.05
CA PHE A 186 16.85 10.34 16.99
C PHE A 186 18.28 10.74 16.70
N ASP A 187 19.25 9.96 17.14
CA ASP A 187 20.67 10.26 16.98
C ASP A 187 21.24 9.78 15.66
N GLU A 188 20.83 8.61 15.20
CA GLU A 188 21.38 7.98 14.00
C GLU A 188 20.30 7.22 13.22
N GLN A 189 20.02 7.68 11.98
CA GLN A 189 19.03 7.05 11.08
C GLN A 189 19.36 5.60 10.72
N LYS A 190 20.64 5.18 10.81
CA LYS A 190 21.03 3.79 10.57
C LYS A 190 20.36 2.79 11.53
N THR A 191 19.93 3.26 12.70
CA THR A 191 19.21 2.45 13.68
C THR A 191 17.99 1.77 13.06
N LEU A 192 17.15 2.53 12.33
CA LEU A 192 15.99 1.97 11.63
C LEU A 192 16.39 0.89 10.62
N ARG A 193 17.48 1.07 9.88
CA ARG A 193 17.98 0.04 8.94
C ARG A 193 18.42 -1.23 9.66
N PHE A 194 19.01 -1.13 10.85
CA PHE A 194 19.39 -2.29 11.64
C PHE A 194 18.15 -3.03 12.14
N MET A 195 17.13 -2.32 12.58
CA MET A 195 15.84 -2.90 12.97
C MET A 195 15.17 -3.62 11.80
N LEU A 196 15.06 -2.99 10.61
CA LEU A 196 14.48 -3.59 9.42
C LEU A 196 15.15 -4.90 9.01
N ARG A 197 16.47 -5.03 9.20
CA ARG A 197 17.20 -6.28 8.90
C ARG A 197 16.76 -7.46 9.79
N LEU A 198 16.21 -7.19 10.97
CA LEU A 198 15.70 -8.23 11.86
C LEU A 198 14.35 -8.81 11.41
N LEU A 199 13.66 -8.12 10.49
CA LEU A 199 12.45 -8.65 9.85
C LEU A 199 12.71 -9.86 8.96
N TYR A 200 13.97 -10.13 8.61
CA TYR A 200 14.38 -11.30 7.83
C TYR A 200 14.89 -12.45 8.71
N ASP A 201 14.61 -12.44 10.02
CA ASP A 201 14.92 -13.56 10.91
C ASP A 201 14.09 -14.80 10.48
N PRO A 202 14.70 -16.00 10.38
CA PRO A 202 13.96 -17.23 10.03
C PRO A 202 12.89 -17.61 11.06
N ASP A 203 13.03 -17.17 12.30
CA ASP A 203 12.08 -17.37 13.38
C ASP A 203 10.89 -16.42 13.21
N GLU A 204 9.71 -16.99 13.01
CA GLU A 204 8.50 -16.23 12.76
C GLU A 204 8.10 -15.36 13.96
N ASP A 205 8.14 -15.89 15.17
CA ASP A 205 7.79 -15.15 16.39
C ASP A 205 8.70 -13.92 16.57
N LYS A 206 9.98 -14.05 16.25
CA LYS A 206 10.92 -12.92 16.26
C LYS A 206 10.60 -11.86 15.23
N ARG A 207 10.16 -12.25 14.02
CA ARG A 207 9.76 -11.30 12.99
C ARG A 207 8.55 -10.48 13.43
N TRP A 208 7.51 -11.16 13.94
CA TRP A 208 6.31 -10.50 14.44
C TRP A 208 6.58 -9.58 15.62
N PHE A 209 7.41 -10.02 16.56
CA PHE A 209 7.82 -9.18 17.68
C PHE A 209 8.61 -7.95 17.20
N CYS A 210 9.55 -8.13 16.28
CA CYS A 210 10.31 -7.04 15.69
C CYS A 210 9.41 -6.05 14.95
N ALA A 211 8.43 -6.51 14.18
CA ALA A 211 7.46 -5.67 13.47
C ALA A 211 6.66 -4.80 14.46
N HIS A 212 6.21 -5.38 15.57
CA HIS A 212 5.53 -4.65 16.63
C HIS A 212 6.43 -3.56 17.26
N VAL A 213 7.68 -3.91 17.60
CA VAL A 213 8.66 -2.97 18.17
C VAL A 213 8.94 -1.81 17.21
N ILE A 214 9.08 -2.10 15.91
CA ILE A 214 9.25 -1.06 14.87
C ILE A 214 8.06 -0.11 14.86
N GLY A 215 6.83 -0.63 14.93
CA GLY A 215 5.61 0.18 15.01
C GLY A 215 5.65 1.16 16.19
N GLN A 216 5.99 0.68 17.40
CA GLN A 216 6.07 1.49 18.61
C GLN A 216 7.17 2.56 18.52
N VAL A 217 8.35 2.20 18.03
CA VAL A 217 9.46 3.15 17.83
C VAL A 217 9.10 4.23 16.81
N CYS A 218 8.52 3.84 15.68
CA CYS A 218 8.09 4.76 14.63
C CYS A 218 6.97 5.69 15.12
N ALA A 219 6.04 5.21 15.94
CA ALA A 219 5.00 6.03 16.54
C ALA A 219 5.58 7.18 17.35
N ARG A 220 6.54 6.90 18.19
CA ARG A 220 7.21 7.93 19.02
C ARG A 220 8.12 8.82 18.19
N LEU A 221 8.88 8.25 17.25
CA LEU A 221 9.75 9.03 16.35
C LEU A 221 8.95 10.03 15.53
N SER A 222 7.76 9.65 15.06
CA SER A 222 6.88 10.49 14.25
C SER A 222 6.34 11.73 14.97
N THR A 223 6.39 11.77 16.31
CA THR A 223 5.98 12.96 17.07
C THR A 223 6.85 14.18 16.79
N ARG A 224 8.10 13.97 16.31
CA ARG A 224 9.05 15.03 15.95
C ARG A 224 9.56 14.94 14.50
N LYS A 225 9.60 13.73 13.95
CA LYS A 225 10.17 13.47 12.63
C LYS A 225 9.22 12.61 11.77
N PRO A 226 7.98 13.06 11.51
CA PRO A 226 7.02 12.26 10.73
C PRO A 226 7.53 11.96 9.31
N GLY A 227 8.22 12.89 8.66
CA GLY A 227 8.79 12.68 7.33
C GLY A 227 9.79 11.52 7.27
N VAL A 228 10.61 11.30 8.31
CA VAL A 228 11.54 10.16 8.35
C VAL A 228 10.80 8.82 8.34
N VAL A 229 9.64 8.75 9.02
CA VAL A 229 8.80 7.54 9.04
C VAL A 229 8.03 7.39 7.73
N SER A 230 7.56 8.49 7.14
CA SER A 230 6.94 8.46 5.81
C SER A 230 7.90 7.94 4.75
N ASP A 231 9.14 8.46 4.69
CA ASP A 231 10.19 7.99 3.78
C ASP A 231 10.54 6.51 4.02
N LEU A 232 10.45 6.06 5.28
CA LEU A 232 10.65 4.66 5.61
C LEU A 232 9.54 3.80 5.01
N LEU A 233 8.27 4.18 5.18
CA LEU A 233 7.12 3.48 4.62
C LEU A 233 7.21 3.38 3.10
N HIS A 234 7.51 4.47 2.40
CA HIS A 234 7.72 4.46 0.95
C HIS A 234 8.75 3.41 0.53
N ARG A 235 9.93 3.42 1.14
CA ARG A 235 10.99 2.44 0.84
C ARG A 235 10.60 1.00 1.18
N MET A 236 9.80 0.79 2.22
CA MET A 236 9.31 -0.54 2.56
C MET A 236 8.32 -1.04 1.50
N PHE A 237 7.41 -0.19 1.03
CA PHE A 237 6.51 -0.53 -0.07
C PHE A 237 7.27 -0.78 -1.38
N GLU A 238 8.25 0.04 -1.73
CA GLU A 238 9.14 -0.21 -2.88
C GLU A 238 9.81 -1.59 -2.78
N SER A 239 10.31 -1.96 -1.59
CA SER A 239 10.90 -3.29 -1.37
C SER A 239 9.89 -4.43 -1.52
N CYS A 240 8.60 -4.18 -1.26
CA CYS A 240 7.54 -5.16 -1.48
C CYS A 240 7.15 -5.32 -2.96
N THR A 241 7.47 -4.38 -3.84
CA THR A 241 7.20 -4.48 -5.28
C THR A 241 8.24 -5.34 -6.01
N ASP A 242 9.38 -5.62 -5.41
CA ASP A 242 10.39 -6.51 -5.97
C ASP A 242 9.91 -7.96 -5.92
N SER A 243 9.50 -8.50 -7.07
CA SER A 243 8.99 -9.87 -7.22
C SER A 243 10.00 -10.97 -6.83
N ALA A 244 11.29 -10.63 -6.76
CA ALA A 244 12.35 -11.53 -6.33
C ALA A 244 12.55 -11.57 -4.81
N SER A 245 11.94 -10.64 -4.07
CA SER A 245 12.05 -10.57 -2.62
C SER A 245 10.88 -11.26 -1.92
N THR A 246 11.17 -11.99 -0.85
CA THR A 246 10.14 -12.43 0.09
C THR A 246 9.78 -11.24 0.97
N HIS A 247 8.48 -10.97 1.13
CA HIS A 247 7.98 -9.84 1.95
C HIS A 247 8.10 -10.10 3.46
N TRP A 248 9.04 -10.92 3.89
CA TRP A 248 9.20 -11.36 5.27
C TRP A 248 9.21 -10.19 6.25
N GLY A 249 8.19 -10.15 7.12
CA GLY A 249 8.07 -9.15 8.17
C GLY A 249 7.81 -7.71 7.70
N LEU A 250 7.93 -7.38 6.40
CA LEU A 250 7.75 -6.02 5.90
C LEU A 250 6.31 -5.55 6.00
N LEU A 251 5.35 -6.35 5.53
CA LEU A 251 3.92 -5.99 5.58
C LEU A 251 3.41 -5.90 7.01
N GLU A 252 3.91 -6.76 7.89
CA GLU A 252 3.63 -6.74 9.32
C GLU A 252 4.17 -5.46 9.98
N ALA A 253 5.38 -5.05 9.63
CA ALA A 253 5.96 -3.81 10.15
C ALA A 253 5.25 -2.57 9.59
N ILE A 254 4.89 -2.56 8.29
CA ILE A 254 4.07 -1.49 7.68
C ILE A 254 2.73 -1.38 8.42
N GLY A 255 2.02 -2.50 8.60
CA GLY A 255 0.75 -2.55 9.34
C GLY A 255 0.89 -2.02 10.76
N SER A 256 1.95 -2.42 11.47
CA SER A 256 2.24 -1.95 12.83
C SER A 256 2.53 -0.45 12.91
N ILE A 257 3.27 0.12 11.94
CA ILE A 257 3.56 1.56 11.87
C ILE A 257 2.28 2.36 11.63
N ILE A 258 1.46 1.91 10.64
CA ILE A 258 0.20 2.60 10.31
C ILE A 258 -0.76 2.52 11.49
N ALA A 259 -0.95 1.33 12.09
CA ALA A 259 -1.85 1.14 13.23
C ALA A 259 -1.48 2.01 14.44
N ALA A 260 -0.18 2.18 14.69
CA ALA A 260 0.30 2.98 15.82
C ALA A 260 0.14 4.50 15.61
N ARG A 261 0.03 4.99 14.36
CA ARG A 261 -0.17 6.40 14.00
C ARG A 261 -1.03 6.55 12.75
N ALA A 262 -2.22 5.97 12.80
CA ALA A 262 -3.20 6.04 11.72
C ALA A 262 -3.65 7.48 11.43
N ASP A 263 -3.55 8.38 12.39
CA ASP A 263 -3.77 9.82 12.25
C ASP A 263 -2.82 10.49 11.25
N ILE A 264 -1.59 9.98 11.11
CA ILE A 264 -0.59 10.52 10.16
C ILE A 264 -0.44 9.60 8.93
N PHE A 265 -0.38 8.29 9.16
CA PHE A 265 0.00 7.32 8.13
C PHE A 265 -1.17 6.50 7.58
N GLY A 266 -2.41 6.80 7.99
CA GLY A 266 -3.61 6.07 7.56
C GLY A 266 -3.78 6.02 6.04
N GLY A 267 -3.37 7.07 5.31
CA GLY A 267 -3.41 7.09 3.85
C GLY A 267 -2.62 5.97 3.16
N PHE A 268 -1.62 5.39 3.84
CA PHE A 268 -0.86 4.25 3.33
C PHE A 268 -1.62 2.92 3.40
N ALA A 269 -2.72 2.82 4.17
CA ALA A 269 -3.44 1.57 4.37
C ALA A 269 -3.95 0.96 3.04
N ARG A 270 -4.39 1.79 2.09
CA ARG A 270 -4.86 1.35 0.78
C ARG A 270 -3.80 0.58 -0.02
N HIS A 271 -2.52 0.94 0.10
CA HIS A 271 -1.43 0.28 -0.60
C HIS A 271 -1.20 -1.15 -0.14
N LEU A 272 -1.58 -1.50 1.11
CA LEU A 272 -1.50 -2.87 1.59
C LEU A 272 -2.39 -3.81 0.77
N LEU A 273 -3.56 -3.34 0.32
CA LEU A 273 -4.49 -4.16 -0.46
C LEU A 273 -3.96 -4.55 -1.85
N MET A 274 -2.94 -3.86 -2.37
CA MET A 274 -2.28 -4.24 -3.63
C MET A 274 -1.64 -5.64 -3.54
N TYR A 275 -1.25 -6.08 -2.34
CA TYR A 275 -0.61 -7.39 -2.11
C TYR A 275 -1.59 -8.50 -1.74
N ARG A 276 -2.91 -8.25 -1.65
CA ARG A 276 -3.94 -9.22 -1.25
C ARG A 276 -4.03 -10.45 -2.16
N GLY A 277 -3.77 -10.26 -3.47
CA GLY A 277 -3.82 -11.33 -4.47
C GLY A 277 -2.64 -12.30 -4.42
N VAL A 278 -1.52 -11.90 -3.80
CA VAL A 278 -0.34 -12.74 -3.66
C VAL A 278 -0.52 -13.70 -2.48
N ALA A 279 -0.55 -15.01 -2.76
CA ALA A 279 -0.84 -16.02 -1.74
C ALA A 279 0.10 -15.92 -0.52
N ALA A 280 1.39 -15.66 -0.75
CA ALA A 280 2.39 -15.53 0.31
C ALA A 280 2.24 -14.29 1.20
N SER A 281 1.47 -13.28 0.77
CA SER A 281 1.31 -12.00 1.49
C SER A 281 -0.10 -11.79 2.02
N ARG A 282 -1.05 -12.59 1.58
CA ARG A 282 -2.49 -12.42 1.87
C ARG A 282 -2.79 -12.36 3.35
N VAL A 283 -2.23 -13.29 4.12
CA VAL A 283 -2.43 -13.37 5.57
C VAL A 283 -1.90 -12.12 6.26
N GLN A 284 -0.72 -11.66 5.87
CA GLN A 284 -0.07 -10.47 6.42
C GLN A 284 -0.86 -9.20 6.11
N VAL A 285 -1.41 -9.09 4.89
CA VAL A 285 -2.28 -7.97 4.50
C VAL A 285 -3.55 -7.93 5.35
N LEU A 286 -4.24 -9.06 5.49
CA LEU A 286 -5.46 -9.15 6.31
C LEU A 286 -5.16 -8.85 7.78
N TRP A 287 -4.06 -9.36 8.30
CA TRP A 287 -3.61 -9.07 9.66
C TRP A 287 -3.32 -7.58 9.84
N ALA A 288 -2.57 -6.97 8.92
CA ALA A 288 -2.23 -5.54 8.97
C ALA A 288 -3.47 -4.66 8.94
N MET A 289 -4.40 -4.92 8.01
CA MET A 289 -5.68 -4.22 7.92
C MET A 289 -6.51 -4.39 9.19
N GLY A 290 -6.57 -5.61 9.74
CA GLY A 290 -7.24 -5.90 11.01
C GLY A 290 -6.60 -5.18 12.20
N THR A 291 -5.27 -5.03 12.21
CA THR A 291 -4.55 -4.33 13.27
C THR A 291 -4.76 -2.82 13.20
N ILE A 292 -4.80 -2.24 11.99
CA ILE A 292 -5.17 -0.83 11.79
C ILE A 292 -6.63 -0.60 12.23
N ALA A 293 -7.54 -1.51 11.86
CA ALA A 293 -8.96 -1.41 12.19
C ALA A 293 -9.25 -1.48 13.70
N GLU A 294 -8.36 -2.06 14.51
CA GLU A 294 -8.54 -2.14 15.95
C GLU A 294 -8.66 -0.77 16.62
N THR A 295 -7.90 0.20 16.11
CA THR A 295 -7.85 1.56 16.67
C THR A 295 -8.50 2.59 15.75
N SER A 296 -8.54 2.34 14.46
CA SER A 296 -8.97 3.30 13.44
C SER A 296 -9.75 2.58 12.32
N PRO A 297 -10.95 2.02 12.63
CA PRO A 297 -11.74 1.27 11.66
C PRO A 297 -12.14 2.10 10.43
N GLU A 298 -12.34 3.41 10.60
CA GLU A 298 -12.65 4.36 9.54
C GLU A 298 -11.55 4.44 8.47
N VAL A 299 -10.27 4.35 8.87
CA VAL A 299 -9.14 4.34 7.94
C VAL A 299 -9.23 3.16 7.00
N VAL A 300 -9.59 1.98 7.52
CA VAL A 300 -9.72 0.75 6.74
C VAL A 300 -10.98 0.78 5.88
N ARG A 301 -12.11 1.28 6.40
CA ARG A 301 -13.35 1.42 5.64
C ARG A 301 -13.23 2.39 4.46
N ASN A 302 -12.36 3.39 4.55
CA ASN A 302 -12.05 4.32 3.46
C ASN A 302 -11.09 3.73 2.39
N THR A 303 -10.80 2.43 2.46
CA THR A 303 -10.08 1.70 1.42
C THR A 303 -11.03 0.78 0.64
N PRO A 304 -10.65 0.24 -0.53
CA PRO A 304 -11.45 -0.73 -1.27
C PRO A 304 -11.49 -2.11 -0.57
N ILE A 305 -11.88 -2.12 0.71
CA ILE A 305 -11.85 -3.31 1.59
C ILE A 305 -12.81 -4.41 1.15
N TYR A 306 -13.87 -4.07 0.41
CA TYR A 306 -14.80 -5.05 -0.17
C TYR A 306 -14.09 -6.09 -1.07
N SER A 307 -12.94 -5.73 -1.64
CA SER A 307 -12.15 -6.62 -2.49
C SER A 307 -11.62 -7.86 -1.76
N VAL A 308 -11.69 -7.91 -0.42
CA VAL A 308 -11.31 -9.07 0.39
C VAL A 308 -12.50 -9.76 1.07
N PHE A 309 -13.73 -9.35 0.81
CA PHE A 309 -14.92 -9.92 1.44
C PHE A 309 -15.10 -11.41 1.15
N SER A 310 -14.70 -11.87 -0.03
CA SER A 310 -14.74 -13.30 -0.38
C SER A 310 -13.83 -14.17 0.50
N TYR A 311 -12.89 -13.58 1.24
CA TYR A 311 -12.00 -14.35 2.09
C TYR A 311 -12.65 -14.86 3.39
N VAL A 312 -13.89 -14.44 3.70
CA VAL A 312 -14.68 -15.01 4.80
C VAL A 312 -14.92 -16.52 4.60
N ASP A 313 -15.01 -16.96 3.34
CA ASP A 313 -15.25 -18.35 2.96
C ASP A 313 -13.98 -19.05 2.41
N HIS A 314 -12.79 -18.47 2.63
CA HIS A 314 -11.54 -18.99 2.07
C HIS A 314 -11.23 -20.39 2.60
N THR A 315 -10.70 -21.27 1.74
CA THR A 315 -10.39 -22.67 2.09
C THR A 315 -9.33 -22.79 3.20
N GLU A 316 -8.39 -21.87 3.23
CA GLU A 316 -7.29 -21.82 4.19
C GLU A 316 -7.76 -21.19 5.52
N PRO A 317 -7.73 -21.92 6.66
CA PRO A 317 -8.27 -21.43 7.93
C PRO A 317 -7.65 -20.12 8.41
N ILE A 318 -6.32 -19.96 8.23
CA ILE A 318 -5.63 -18.74 8.67
C ILE A 318 -6.08 -17.51 7.88
N THR A 319 -6.27 -17.63 6.56
CA THR A 319 -6.80 -16.56 5.71
C THR A 319 -8.22 -16.20 6.13
N ARG A 320 -9.09 -17.21 6.30
CA ARG A 320 -10.48 -17.04 6.72
C ARG A 320 -10.58 -16.40 8.10
N GLY A 321 -9.81 -16.88 9.07
CA GLY A 321 -9.80 -16.34 10.43
C GLY A 321 -9.33 -14.88 10.49
N GLN A 322 -8.27 -14.52 9.75
CA GLN A 322 -7.80 -13.12 9.69
C GLN A 322 -8.81 -12.19 9.00
N ALA A 323 -9.50 -12.67 7.97
CA ALA A 323 -10.57 -11.92 7.32
C ALA A 323 -11.74 -11.66 8.28
N ILE A 324 -12.20 -12.69 9.00
CA ILE A 324 -13.26 -12.58 10.01
C ILE A 324 -12.88 -11.58 11.11
N ARG A 325 -11.66 -11.69 11.63
CA ARG A 325 -11.13 -10.73 12.63
C ARG A 325 -11.17 -9.29 12.12
N LEU A 326 -10.75 -9.07 10.89
CA LEU A 326 -10.80 -7.77 10.23
C LEU A 326 -12.24 -7.27 10.10
N PHE A 327 -13.17 -8.11 9.62
CA PHE A 327 -14.56 -7.72 9.37
C PHE A 327 -15.31 -7.37 10.66
N GLY A 328 -15.05 -8.09 11.76
CA GLY A 328 -15.57 -7.71 13.08
C GLY A 328 -15.09 -6.32 13.52
N ARG A 329 -13.81 -6.03 13.34
CA ARG A 329 -13.19 -4.75 13.75
C ARG A 329 -13.69 -3.54 12.94
N ILE A 330 -14.01 -3.74 11.67
CA ILE A 330 -14.59 -2.68 10.84
C ILE A 330 -16.13 -2.63 10.90
N ASN A 331 -16.77 -3.46 11.70
CA ASN A 331 -18.23 -3.60 11.76
C ASN A 331 -18.86 -3.87 10.36
N ALA A 332 -18.36 -4.88 9.64
CA ALA A 332 -18.86 -5.26 8.32
C ALA A 332 -20.17 -6.04 8.43
N VAL A 333 -21.27 -5.36 8.79
CA VAL A 333 -22.58 -5.96 9.02
C VAL A 333 -23.13 -6.73 7.83
N GLU A 334 -22.72 -6.36 6.61
CA GLU A 334 -23.04 -7.03 5.35
C GLU A 334 -22.52 -8.48 5.26
N LEU A 335 -21.54 -8.83 6.09
CA LEU A 335 -20.97 -10.16 6.18
C LEU A 335 -21.44 -10.95 7.43
N LYS A 336 -22.34 -10.38 8.23
CA LYS A 336 -22.77 -10.95 9.50
C LYS A 336 -23.24 -12.40 9.35
N SER A 337 -24.13 -12.69 8.39
CA SER A 337 -24.64 -14.05 8.15
C SER A 337 -23.54 -15.04 7.79
N LYS A 338 -22.59 -14.64 6.97
CA LYS A 338 -21.45 -15.50 6.60
C LYS A 338 -20.51 -15.76 7.77
N ILE A 339 -20.33 -14.78 8.65
CA ILE A 339 -19.52 -14.95 9.86
C ILE A 339 -20.25 -15.87 10.86
N GLU A 340 -21.59 -15.79 10.96
CA GLU A 340 -22.39 -16.70 11.78
C GLU A 340 -22.23 -18.16 11.35
N GLU A 341 -22.10 -18.46 10.06
CA GLU A 341 -21.82 -19.80 9.54
C GLU A 341 -20.46 -20.35 10.02
N GLN A 342 -19.50 -19.49 10.36
CA GLN A 342 -18.15 -19.87 10.79
C GLN A 342 -18.02 -20.06 12.32
N VAL A 343 -19.06 -19.81 13.13
CA VAL A 343 -19.01 -19.86 14.61
C VAL A 343 -18.60 -21.24 15.15
N ASN A 344 -18.93 -22.31 14.42
CA ASN A 344 -18.59 -23.67 14.79
C ASN A 344 -17.33 -24.22 14.12
N ASP A 345 -16.59 -23.41 13.38
CA ASP A 345 -15.35 -23.81 12.72
C ASP A 345 -14.23 -24.00 13.75
N SER A 346 -13.89 -25.25 14.03
CA SER A 346 -12.86 -25.63 15.00
C SER A 346 -11.43 -25.60 14.46
N ALA A 347 -11.22 -25.18 13.21
CA ALA A 347 -9.90 -25.14 12.60
C ALA A 347 -8.95 -24.21 13.41
N PRO A 348 -7.79 -24.74 13.87
CA PRO A 348 -6.86 -23.98 14.68
C PRO A 348 -6.03 -23.02 13.82
N LEU A 349 -5.68 -21.88 14.39
CA LEU A 349 -4.75 -20.91 13.80
C LEU A 349 -4.00 -20.12 14.87
N ILE A 350 -2.94 -19.45 14.45
CA ILE A 350 -2.18 -18.52 15.30
C ILE A 350 -2.42 -17.11 14.76
N VAL A 351 -2.77 -16.21 15.66
CA VAL A 351 -2.87 -14.77 15.41
C VAL A 351 -1.81 -14.05 16.24
N TYR A 352 -1.14 -13.09 15.68
CA TYR A 352 -0.16 -12.30 16.42
C TYR A 352 -0.79 -11.03 16.97
N GLU A 353 -0.80 -10.88 18.30
CA GLU A 353 -1.27 -9.68 18.99
C GLU A 353 -0.11 -9.03 19.74
N LYS A 354 0.14 -7.76 19.46
CA LYS A 354 1.30 -7.01 20.02
C LYS A 354 2.64 -7.74 19.85
N GLY A 355 2.78 -8.42 18.71
CA GLY A 355 3.99 -9.17 18.37
C GLY A 355 4.14 -10.54 19.03
N LEU A 356 3.14 -11.02 19.78
CA LEU A 356 3.14 -12.32 20.46
C LEU A 356 2.12 -13.28 19.84
N PRO A 357 2.41 -14.58 19.72
CA PRO A 357 1.48 -15.55 19.18
C PRO A 357 0.32 -15.84 20.14
N VAL A 358 -0.88 -15.87 19.60
CA VAL A 358 -2.12 -16.24 20.29
C VAL A 358 -2.76 -17.42 19.55
N HIS A 359 -2.86 -18.57 20.20
CA HIS A 359 -3.52 -19.74 19.65
C HIS A 359 -5.04 -19.58 19.77
N THR A 360 -5.76 -19.76 18.67
CA THR A 360 -7.21 -19.61 18.60
C THR A 360 -7.81 -20.54 17.53
N THR A 361 -9.11 -20.43 17.30
CA THR A 361 -9.83 -21.11 16.22
C THR A 361 -10.59 -20.10 15.37
N VAL A 362 -10.95 -20.48 14.14
CA VAL A 362 -11.79 -19.65 13.27
C VAL A 362 -13.11 -19.31 13.95
N GLY A 363 -13.76 -20.29 14.57
CA GLY A 363 -15.03 -20.08 15.26
C GLY A 363 -14.94 -19.12 16.44
N ARG A 364 -13.84 -19.14 17.20
CA ARG A 364 -13.63 -18.17 18.27
C ARG A 364 -13.49 -16.75 17.72
N LEU A 365 -12.74 -16.57 16.62
CA LEU A 365 -12.65 -15.28 15.95
C LEU A 365 -14.00 -14.82 15.39
N ALA A 366 -14.83 -15.75 14.91
CA ALA A 366 -16.18 -15.43 14.44
C ALA A 366 -17.07 -14.95 15.61
N GLN A 367 -17.03 -15.60 16.77
CA GLN A 367 -17.76 -15.16 17.97
C GLN A 367 -17.29 -13.76 18.42
N GLU A 368 -15.98 -13.52 18.47
CA GLU A 368 -15.39 -12.22 18.82
C GLU A 368 -15.80 -11.13 17.80
N ALA A 369 -15.80 -11.45 16.50
CA ALA A 369 -16.23 -10.55 15.44
C ALA A 369 -17.72 -10.16 15.58
N LEU A 370 -18.60 -11.13 15.79
CA LEU A 370 -20.03 -10.90 15.99
C LEU A 370 -20.31 -10.05 17.24
N ALA A 371 -19.53 -10.23 18.30
CA ALA A 371 -19.65 -9.42 19.51
C ALA A 371 -19.24 -7.94 19.31
N LEU A 372 -18.40 -7.65 18.29
CA LEU A 372 -18.01 -6.28 17.92
C LEU A 372 -19.02 -5.63 16.96
N MET A 373 -19.83 -6.43 16.25
CA MET A 373 -20.80 -5.93 15.28
C MET A 373 -22.05 -5.43 16.00
N THR A 374 -22.24 -4.13 15.95
CA THR A 374 -23.48 -3.46 16.39
C THR A 374 -24.45 -3.34 15.22
N GLU A 375 -25.75 -3.48 15.51
CA GLU A 375 -26.83 -3.28 14.52
C GLU A 375 -26.90 -1.84 14.02
#